data_c363e2808c9d604657178e8cbd715c73
#
_entry.id   c363e2808c9d604657178e8cbd715c73
#
_cell.length_a   1.000
_cell.length_b   1.000
_cell.length_c   1.000
_cell.angle_alpha   90.00
_cell.angle_beta   90.00
_cell.angle_gamma   90.00
#
_symmetry.space_group_name_H-M   'P 1'
#
loop_
_entity.id
_entity.type
_entity.pdbx_description
1 polymer ?
#
loop_
_entity_poly.entity_id
_entity_poly.type
_entity_poly.pdbx_seq_one_letter_code
_entity_poly.pdbx_strand_id
1 'polypeptide(L)'
;MIRLSVDDGCASDIRIAAIAEKYEIPTVFYWPVEWQSLAYDMGYNPLTYDEACYIANRHEIGSHTITHRHLTNLHDDVAEREIMESKFMLENLFDVKITKFCPPRGYTSPALSTFTHQIYESQRLTRGRGLVHIHPDSGANNNMPWREFYKIQKEQYEDIELWGHSHEFDRFEMWDEIEEFFQKELGTHGKT
;
A
#
# COMPACT_ATOMS: atom_id res chain seq x y z
N MET A 1 -11.14 9.31 -10.18
CA MET A 1 -10.40 8.06 -10.58
C MET A 1 -10.19 7.20 -9.35
N ILE A 2 -10.28 5.84 -9.48
CA ILE A 2 -9.92 4.92 -8.39
C ILE A 2 -8.47 4.49 -8.58
N ARG A 3 -7.69 4.51 -7.50
CA ARG A 3 -6.33 3.97 -7.39
C ARG A 3 -6.29 2.99 -6.23
N LEU A 4 -5.33 2.09 -6.25
CA LEU A 4 -5.13 1.10 -5.19
C LEU A 4 -3.71 1.18 -4.64
N SER A 5 -3.57 1.02 -3.34
CA SER A 5 -2.27 0.83 -2.72
C SER A 5 -2.32 -0.28 -1.67
N VAL A 6 -1.26 -1.08 -1.61
CA VAL A 6 -1.18 -2.26 -0.75
C VAL A 6 0.14 -2.26 -0.02
N ASP A 7 0.10 -2.52 1.28
CA ASP A 7 1.26 -2.45 2.15
C ASP A 7 1.76 -3.86 2.53
N ASP A 8 3.01 -3.93 2.99
CA ASP A 8 3.66 -5.00 3.76
C ASP A 8 4.25 -6.19 2.99
N GLY A 9 3.91 -6.47 1.74
CA GLY A 9 4.54 -7.54 0.96
C GLY A 9 4.09 -8.96 1.36
N CYS A 10 2.79 -9.14 1.55
CA CYS A 10 2.16 -10.43 1.83
C CYS A 10 2.01 -11.29 0.56
N ALA A 11 2.02 -12.61 0.69
CA ALA A 11 1.80 -13.54 -0.43
C ALA A 11 0.52 -13.24 -1.23
N SER A 12 -0.52 -12.75 -0.57
CA SER A 12 -1.80 -12.41 -1.21
C SER A 12 -1.74 -11.12 -2.06
N ASP A 13 -0.63 -10.36 -2.04
CA ASP A 13 -0.42 -9.22 -2.95
C ASP A 13 -0.49 -9.65 -4.42
N ILE A 14 -0.11 -10.90 -4.73
CA ILE A 14 -0.24 -11.46 -6.09
C ILE A 14 -1.69 -11.49 -6.57
N ARG A 15 -2.65 -11.74 -5.66
CA ARG A 15 -4.08 -11.71 -5.98
C ARG A 15 -4.56 -10.28 -6.23
N ILE A 16 -4.06 -9.32 -5.47
CA ILE A 16 -4.34 -7.90 -5.71
C ILE A 16 -3.77 -7.44 -7.05
N ALA A 17 -2.56 -7.85 -7.39
CA ALA A 17 -1.95 -7.54 -8.70
C ALA A 17 -2.84 -8.06 -9.84
N ALA A 18 -3.33 -9.30 -9.74
CA ALA A 18 -4.23 -9.87 -10.75
C ALA A 18 -5.58 -9.12 -10.85
N ILE A 19 -6.15 -8.68 -9.72
CA ILE A 19 -7.37 -7.85 -9.69
C ILE A 19 -7.09 -6.48 -10.32
N ALA A 20 -5.97 -5.86 -9.98
CA ALA A 20 -5.56 -4.57 -10.53
C ALA A 20 -5.37 -4.63 -12.06
N GLU A 21 -4.73 -5.68 -12.56
CA GLU A 21 -4.57 -5.93 -14.00
C GLU A 21 -5.93 -6.15 -14.70
N LYS A 22 -6.82 -6.97 -14.09
CA LYS A 22 -8.15 -7.28 -14.61
C LYS A 22 -9.01 -6.04 -14.81
N TYR A 23 -8.95 -5.11 -13.88
CA TYR A 23 -9.78 -3.89 -13.89
C TYR A 23 -9.00 -2.63 -14.31
N GLU A 24 -7.75 -2.77 -14.74
CA GLU A 24 -6.85 -1.68 -15.17
C GLU A 24 -6.71 -0.57 -14.10
N ILE A 25 -6.56 -0.99 -12.83
CA ILE A 25 -6.47 -0.07 -11.69
C ILE A 25 -5.00 0.34 -11.47
N PRO A 26 -4.65 1.64 -11.53
CA PRO A 26 -3.32 2.09 -11.13
C PRO A 26 -3.05 1.70 -9.67
N THR A 27 -2.01 0.89 -9.47
CA THR A 27 -1.73 0.28 -8.15
C THR A 27 -0.28 0.50 -7.75
N VAL A 28 -0.08 0.82 -6.47
CA VAL A 28 1.23 0.95 -5.83
C VAL A 28 1.33 -0.09 -4.71
N PHE A 29 2.41 -0.84 -4.69
CA PHE A 29 2.74 -1.75 -3.60
C PHE A 29 3.82 -1.12 -2.73
N TYR A 30 3.52 -0.81 -1.47
CA TYR A 30 4.47 -0.25 -0.51
C TYR A 30 5.09 -1.36 0.32
N TRP A 31 6.33 -1.73 -0.01
CA TRP A 31 7.01 -2.82 0.65
C TRP A 31 8.15 -2.33 1.55
N PRO A 32 8.28 -2.87 2.78
CA PRO A 32 9.53 -2.75 3.50
C PRO A 32 10.59 -3.61 2.80
N VAL A 33 11.86 -3.24 2.91
CA VAL A 33 12.94 -4.05 2.32
C VAL A 33 12.94 -5.47 2.91
N GLU A 34 12.65 -5.56 4.20
CA GLU A 34 12.61 -6.82 4.96
C GLU A 34 11.19 -7.42 5.04
N TRP A 35 10.40 -7.35 3.94
CA TRP A 35 9.00 -7.84 3.94
C TRP A 35 8.85 -9.30 4.37
N GLN A 36 9.84 -10.14 4.10
CA GLN A 36 9.80 -11.55 4.49
C GLN A 36 9.90 -11.70 6.01
N SER A 37 10.80 -10.94 6.65
CA SER A 37 10.95 -10.92 8.10
C SER A 37 9.69 -10.35 8.76
N LEU A 38 9.15 -9.26 8.22
CA LEU A 38 7.91 -8.67 8.69
C LEU A 38 6.75 -9.69 8.65
N ALA A 39 6.60 -10.41 7.56
CA ALA A 39 5.55 -11.40 7.38
C ALA A 39 5.63 -12.50 8.44
N TYR A 40 6.83 -13.01 8.72
CA TYR A 40 7.03 -14.00 9.78
C TYR A 40 6.68 -13.45 11.16
N ASP A 41 7.08 -12.22 11.47
CA ASP A 41 6.79 -11.57 12.75
C ASP A 41 5.29 -11.31 12.94
N MET A 42 4.58 -11.00 11.85
CA MET A 42 3.14 -10.74 11.83
C MET A 42 2.29 -12.02 11.69
N GLY A 43 2.90 -13.15 11.36
CA GLY A 43 2.24 -14.45 11.28
C GLY A 43 1.46 -14.71 9.98
N TYR A 44 1.86 -14.07 8.86
CA TYR A 44 1.34 -14.36 7.53
C TYR A 44 2.44 -14.83 6.57
N ASN A 45 2.06 -15.33 5.40
CA ASN A 45 3.01 -15.76 4.39
C ASN A 45 3.56 -14.56 3.60
N PRO A 46 4.88 -14.43 3.46
CA PRO A 46 5.47 -13.37 2.63
C PRO A 46 5.32 -13.68 1.15
N LEU A 47 5.38 -12.64 0.31
CA LEU A 47 5.71 -12.79 -1.10
C LEU A 47 7.05 -13.51 -1.24
N THR A 48 7.13 -14.45 -2.18
CA THR A 48 8.42 -14.94 -2.67
C THR A 48 9.12 -13.85 -3.48
N TYR A 49 10.43 -13.97 -3.63
CA TYR A 49 11.19 -13.03 -4.47
C TYR A 49 10.70 -13.01 -5.92
N ASP A 50 10.39 -14.16 -6.49
CA ASP A 50 9.91 -14.28 -7.88
C ASP A 50 8.54 -13.60 -8.06
N GLU A 51 7.62 -13.75 -7.10
CA GLU A 51 6.32 -13.05 -7.09
C GLU A 51 6.50 -11.54 -6.94
N ALA A 52 7.41 -11.09 -6.06
CA ALA A 52 7.73 -9.68 -5.90
C ALA A 52 8.31 -9.09 -7.19
N CYS A 53 9.23 -9.79 -7.87
CA CYS A 53 9.73 -9.39 -9.19
C CYS A 53 8.62 -9.35 -10.24
N TYR A 54 7.68 -10.31 -10.23
CA TYR A 54 6.53 -10.30 -11.14
C TYR A 54 5.69 -9.04 -10.97
N ILE A 55 5.39 -8.66 -9.72
CA ILE A 55 4.62 -7.45 -9.41
C ILE A 55 5.41 -6.20 -9.79
N ALA A 56 6.68 -6.09 -9.41
CA ALA A 56 7.52 -4.93 -9.66
C ALA A 56 7.72 -4.61 -11.16
N ASN A 57 7.64 -5.62 -12.01
CA ASN A 57 7.70 -5.44 -13.48
C ASN A 57 6.38 -4.93 -14.11
N ARG A 58 5.27 -4.87 -13.35
CA ARG A 58 3.92 -4.56 -13.86
C ARG A 58 3.23 -3.43 -13.13
N HIS A 59 3.60 -3.22 -11.89
CA HIS A 59 3.01 -2.24 -10.99
C HIS A 59 4.08 -1.34 -10.39
N GLU A 60 3.67 -0.20 -9.89
CA GLU A 60 4.56 0.71 -9.19
C GLU A 60 4.88 0.17 -7.79
N ILE A 61 6.16 0.22 -7.42
CA ILE A 61 6.62 -0.10 -6.08
C ILE A 61 6.93 1.20 -5.34
N GLY A 62 6.43 1.29 -4.12
CA GLY A 62 6.76 2.33 -3.16
C GLY A 62 7.57 1.77 -1.99
N SER A 63 8.29 2.63 -1.31
CA SER A 63 9.02 2.24 -0.11
C SER A 63 8.14 2.29 1.14
N HIS A 64 8.32 1.30 2.02
CA HIS A 64 7.69 1.21 3.34
C HIS A 64 8.74 1.06 4.45
N THR A 65 9.90 1.74 4.31
CA THR A 65 11.09 1.65 5.14
C THR A 65 11.91 0.35 4.92
N ILE A 66 12.97 0.15 5.72
CA ILE A 66 13.75 -1.09 5.68
C ILE A 66 13.05 -2.16 6.49
N THR A 67 12.78 -1.86 7.77
CA THR A 67 12.43 -2.84 8.81
C THR A 67 10.98 -2.70 9.31
N HIS A 68 10.17 -1.85 8.67
CA HIS A 68 8.79 -1.55 9.08
C HIS A 68 8.65 -1.02 10.53
N ARG A 69 9.69 -0.37 11.06
CA ARG A 69 9.66 0.18 12.43
C ARG A 69 8.89 1.50 12.48
N HIS A 70 8.30 1.77 13.65
CA HIS A 70 7.60 3.02 13.91
C HIS A 70 8.59 4.20 13.94
N LEU A 71 8.67 4.99 12.88
CA LEU A 71 9.71 6.01 12.66
C LEU A 71 9.81 7.03 13.80
N THR A 72 8.66 7.47 14.36
CA THR A 72 8.67 8.47 15.43
C THR A 72 9.15 7.94 16.79
N ASN A 73 9.40 6.63 16.92
CA ASN A 73 9.99 6.00 18.09
C ASN A 73 11.50 5.75 17.95
N LEU A 74 12.07 6.11 16.79
CA LEU A 74 13.49 5.97 16.51
C LEU A 74 14.23 7.28 16.78
N HIS A 75 15.54 7.20 16.97
CA HIS A 75 16.42 8.34 16.86
C HIS A 75 16.37 8.90 15.44
N ASP A 76 16.46 10.22 15.27
CA ASP A 76 16.28 10.91 13.99
C ASP A 76 17.21 10.34 12.89
N ASP A 77 18.48 10.11 13.19
CA ASP A 77 19.47 9.55 12.26
C ASP A 77 19.12 8.11 11.81
N VAL A 78 18.48 7.34 12.69
CA VAL A 78 18.00 5.99 12.37
C VAL A 78 16.75 6.06 11.51
N ALA A 79 15.80 6.96 11.85
CA ALA A 79 14.59 7.15 11.08
C ALA A 79 14.88 7.67 9.66
N GLU A 80 15.79 8.64 9.54
CA GLU A 80 16.25 9.15 8.24
C GLU A 80 16.91 8.06 7.39
N ARG A 81 17.69 7.18 8.00
CA ARG A 81 18.30 6.02 7.34
C ARG A 81 17.25 5.03 6.86
N GLU A 82 16.26 4.68 7.69
CA GLU A 82 15.11 3.83 7.30
C GLU A 82 14.39 4.38 6.08
N ILE A 83 14.24 5.70 5.98
CA ILE A 83 13.58 6.38 4.85
C ILE A 83 14.46 6.37 3.62
N MET A 84 15.73 6.78 3.74
CA MET A 84 16.62 7.01 2.59
C MET A 84 17.15 5.70 2.00
N GLU A 85 17.70 4.82 2.85
CA GLU A 85 18.34 3.59 2.38
C GLU A 85 17.34 2.61 1.78
N SER A 86 16.10 2.56 2.31
CA SER A 86 15.04 1.70 1.76
C SER A 86 14.77 1.97 0.27
N LYS A 87 14.82 3.23 -0.16
CA LYS A 87 14.71 3.60 -1.57
C LYS A 87 15.78 2.92 -2.41
N PHE A 88 17.04 3.14 -2.05
CA PHE A 88 18.16 2.60 -2.82
C PHE A 88 18.21 1.06 -2.82
N MET A 89 17.84 0.46 -1.69
CA MET A 89 17.80 -1.00 -1.58
C MET A 89 16.71 -1.60 -2.47
N LEU A 90 15.50 -1.04 -2.49
CA LEU A 90 14.41 -1.50 -3.36
C LEU A 90 14.70 -1.22 -4.84
N GLU A 91 15.27 -0.06 -5.17
CA GLU A 91 15.69 0.27 -6.54
C GLU A 91 16.72 -0.74 -7.07
N ASN A 92 17.72 -1.09 -6.27
CA ASN A 92 18.71 -2.10 -6.63
C ASN A 92 18.14 -3.51 -6.68
N LEU A 93 17.19 -3.83 -5.81
CA LEU A 93 16.62 -5.17 -5.71
C LEU A 93 15.75 -5.52 -6.93
N PHE A 94 14.96 -4.55 -7.42
CA PHE A 94 13.96 -4.78 -8.47
C PHE A 94 14.31 -4.11 -9.80
N ASP A 95 15.39 -3.34 -9.89
CA ASP A 95 15.78 -2.53 -11.06
C ASP A 95 14.64 -1.60 -11.53
N VAL A 96 13.97 -0.96 -10.58
CA VAL A 96 12.87 0.00 -10.80
C VAL A 96 13.12 1.31 -10.09
N LYS A 97 12.49 2.40 -10.55
CA LYS A 97 12.53 3.69 -9.85
C LYS A 97 11.52 3.73 -8.72
N ILE A 98 11.94 4.06 -7.51
CA ILE A 98 11.08 4.24 -6.33
C ILE A 98 10.85 5.72 -6.07
N THR A 99 9.64 6.20 -6.31
CA THR A 99 9.27 7.63 -6.17
C THR A 99 8.30 7.89 -5.03
N LYS A 100 7.69 6.85 -4.48
CA LYS A 100 6.63 6.94 -3.47
C LYS A 100 7.06 6.34 -2.15
N PHE A 101 6.57 6.91 -1.08
CA PHE A 101 6.84 6.47 0.28
C PHE A 101 5.55 6.38 1.11
N CYS A 102 5.45 5.36 1.94
CA CYS A 102 4.45 5.26 2.99
C CYS A 102 5.14 4.97 4.33
N PRO A 103 4.98 5.81 5.35
CA PRO A 103 5.53 5.51 6.67
C PRO A 103 4.72 4.37 7.33
N PRO A 104 5.40 3.39 7.98
CA PRO A 104 4.72 2.35 8.74
C PRO A 104 3.67 2.93 9.69
N ARG A 105 2.47 2.32 9.70
CA ARG A 105 1.31 2.73 10.50
C ARG A 105 0.81 4.16 10.20
N GLY A 106 1.34 4.82 9.18
CA GLY A 106 1.00 6.20 8.82
C GLY A 106 1.57 7.26 9.78
N TYR A 107 2.47 6.89 10.69
CA TYR A 107 3.03 7.84 11.66
C TYR A 107 4.32 8.49 11.14
N THR A 108 4.31 9.82 11.13
CA THR A 108 5.47 10.66 10.79
C THR A 108 5.48 11.91 11.67
N SER A 109 6.60 12.61 11.72
CA SER A 109 6.73 13.94 12.31
C SER A 109 6.87 15.00 11.20
N PRO A 110 6.65 16.29 11.48
CA PRO A 110 6.89 17.34 10.49
C PRO A 110 8.33 17.33 9.93
N ALA A 111 9.32 17.04 10.78
CA ALA A 111 10.72 16.94 10.35
C ALA A 111 10.94 15.75 9.41
N LEU A 112 10.47 14.56 9.79
CA LEU A 112 10.58 13.36 8.94
C LEU A 112 9.79 13.50 7.65
N SER A 113 8.60 14.12 7.67
CA SER A 113 7.84 14.39 6.45
C SER A 113 8.60 15.34 5.52
N THR A 114 9.22 16.38 6.06
CA THR A 114 10.07 17.29 5.27
C THR A 114 11.27 16.55 4.65
N PHE A 115 11.92 15.71 5.44
CA PHE A 115 13.02 14.87 4.96
C PHE A 115 12.56 13.89 3.86
N THR A 116 11.42 13.24 4.05
CA THR A 116 10.84 12.32 3.06
C THR A 116 10.61 13.02 1.71
N HIS A 117 10.08 14.25 1.71
CA HIS A 117 9.84 15.01 0.48
C HIS A 117 11.10 15.50 -0.24
N GLN A 118 12.29 15.43 0.37
CA GLN A 118 13.56 15.63 -0.31
C GLN A 118 14.03 14.41 -1.11
N ILE A 119 13.49 13.22 -0.77
CA ILE A 119 13.92 11.93 -1.31
C ILE A 119 12.89 11.31 -2.25
N TYR A 120 11.60 11.47 -1.93
CA TYR A 120 10.47 10.91 -2.67
C TYR A 120 9.58 12.00 -3.25
N GLU A 121 8.96 11.71 -4.39
CA GLU A 121 8.03 12.63 -5.07
C GLU A 121 6.70 12.74 -4.30
N SER A 122 6.30 11.70 -3.60
CA SER A 122 5.07 11.70 -2.79
C SER A 122 5.15 10.80 -1.56
N GLN A 123 4.32 11.15 -0.57
CA GLN A 123 4.14 10.39 0.67
C GLN A 123 2.65 10.10 0.87
N ARG A 124 2.28 8.83 1.06
CA ARG A 124 0.92 8.43 1.46
C ARG A 124 0.87 8.21 2.97
N LEU A 125 -0.15 8.74 3.60
CA LEU A 125 -0.48 8.48 5.00
C LEU A 125 -1.69 7.54 5.09
N THR A 126 -2.09 7.17 6.31
CA THR A 126 -3.26 6.29 6.54
C THR A 126 -4.59 7.05 6.53
N ARG A 127 -4.56 8.39 6.59
CA ARG A 127 -5.73 9.26 6.56
C ARG A 127 -5.47 10.45 5.66
N GLY A 128 -6.50 10.90 4.97
CA GLY A 128 -6.42 12.06 4.08
C GLY A 128 -7.64 12.19 3.20
N ARG A 129 -7.61 13.20 2.34
CA ARG A 129 -8.66 13.44 1.34
C ARG A 129 -8.65 12.31 0.32
N GLY A 130 -9.81 11.67 0.11
CA GLY A 130 -9.93 10.59 -0.84
C GLY A 130 -9.22 9.29 -0.46
N LEU A 131 -8.67 9.16 0.76
CA LEU A 131 -8.07 7.93 1.25
C LEU A 131 -9.12 7.06 1.96
N VAL A 132 -9.24 5.81 1.56
CA VAL A 132 -10.17 4.83 2.12
C VAL A 132 -9.43 3.54 2.44
N HIS A 133 -9.45 3.12 3.69
CA HIS A 133 -8.87 1.83 4.12
C HIS A 133 -9.85 0.69 3.83
N ILE A 134 -9.48 -0.26 3.01
CA ILE A 134 -10.28 -1.47 2.77
C ILE A 134 -10.24 -2.36 4.01
N HIS A 135 -11.18 -2.14 4.92
CA HIS A 135 -11.25 -2.83 6.20
C HIS A 135 -12.69 -2.79 6.73
N PRO A 136 -13.17 -3.81 7.46
CA PRO A 136 -14.56 -3.83 7.97
C PRO A 136 -14.91 -2.67 8.91
N ASP A 137 -13.97 -2.23 9.77
CA ASP A 137 -14.22 -1.25 10.83
C ASP A 137 -12.99 -0.39 11.18
N SER A 138 -12.24 0.04 10.18
CA SER A 138 -10.99 0.78 10.42
C SER A 138 -11.20 2.14 11.10
N GLY A 139 -10.35 2.43 12.09
CA GLY A 139 -10.23 3.78 12.64
C GLY A 139 -9.83 4.84 11.61
N ALA A 140 -9.14 4.46 10.52
CA ALA A 140 -8.83 5.35 9.40
C ALA A 140 -10.09 5.81 8.65
N ASN A 141 -11.14 4.99 8.66
CA ASN A 141 -12.46 5.28 8.10
C ASN A 141 -13.45 5.79 9.15
N ASN A 142 -13.02 6.38 10.24
CA ASN A 142 -13.88 6.80 11.36
C ASN A 142 -14.73 5.65 11.95
N ASN A 143 -14.17 4.44 12.00
CA ASN A 143 -14.83 3.19 12.42
C ASN A 143 -16.06 2.83 11.58
N MET A 144 -16.08 3.21 10.31
CA MET A 144 -17.10 2.80 9.33
C MET A 144 -16.56 1.67 8.47
N PRO A 145 -17.44 0.78 7.99
CA PRO A 145 -17.10 -0.15 6.91
C PRO A 145 -16.58 0.62 5.69
N TRP A 146 -15.57 0.10 5.03
CA TRP A 146 -14.87 0.81 3.96
C TRP A 146 -15.77 1.22 2.78
N ARG A 147 -16.79 0.41 2.41
CA ARG A 147 -17.74 0.74 1.34
C ARG A 147 -18.64 1.93 1.69
N GLU A 148 -19.00 2.09 2.95
CA GLU A 148 -19.78 3.24 3.41
C GLU A 148 -18.92 4.50 3.39
N PHE A 149 -17.69 4.39 3.91
CA PHE A 149 -16.75 5.50 3.90
C PHE A 149 -16.35 5.89 2.47
N TYR A 150 -16.16 4.92 1.56
CA TYR A 150 -15.93 5.17 0.14
C TYR A 150 -17.05 6.04 -0.50
N LYS A 151 -18.32 5.75 -0.23
CA LYS A 151 -19.43 6.54 -0.78
C LYS A 151 -19.33 8.00 -0.35
N ILE A 152 -19.03 8.25 0.94
CA ILE A 152 -18.85 9.60 1.47
C ILE A 152 -17.66 10.30 0.80
N GLN A 153 -16.54 9.61 0.63
CA GLN A 153 -15.36 10.18 -0.01
C GLN A 153 -15.60 10.48 -1.50
N LYS A 154 -16.29 9.58 -2.20
CA LYS A 154 -16.61 9.74 -3.62
C LYS A 154 -17.53 10.93 -3.92
N GLU A 155 -18.38 11.33 -2.99
CA GLU A 155 -19.20 12.54 -3.11
C GLU A 155 -18.38 13.83 -3.01
N GLN A 156 -17.20 13.77 -2.35
CA GLN A 156 -16.38 14.94 -2.06
C GLN A 156 -15.13 15.06 -2.93
N TYR A 157 -14.63 13.93 -3.46
CA TYR A 157 -13.36 13.87 -4.18
C TYR A 157 -13.48 13.05 -5.47
N GLU A 158 -12.90 13.56 -6.54
CA GLU A 158 -12.85 12.86 -7.84
C GLU A 158 -11.85 11.69 -7.84
N ASP A 159 -10.76 11.87 -7.10
CA ASP A 159 -9.70 10.86 -6.95
C ASP A 159 -9.84 10.18 -5.59
N ILE A 160 -9.99 8.85 -5.63
CA ILE A 160 -10.06 7.99 -4.44
C ILE A 160 -8.92 6.99 -4.50
N GLU A 161 -8.13 6.94 -3.46
CA GLU A 161 -7.14 5.90 -3.23
C GLU A 161 -7.66 4.92 -2.18
N LEU A 162 -7.93 3.71 -2.61
CA LEU A 162 -8.23 2.58 -1.74
C LEU A 162 -6.92 1.96 -1.28
N TRP A 163 -6.75 1.78 0.03
CA TRP A 163 -5.53 1.17 0.54
C TRP A 163 -5.83 0.08 1.56
N GLY A 164 -4.89 -0.84 1.77
CA GLY A 164 -5.04 -1.92 2.73
C GLY A 164 -3.88 -2.89 2.72
N HIS A 165 -4.07 -4.00 3.44
CA HIS A 165 -3.11 -5.08 3.56
C HIS A 165 -3.76 -6.37 3.07
N SER A 166 -3.16 -7.04 2.11
CA SER A 166 -3.78 -8.24 1.52
C SER A 166 -3.97 -9.39 2.50
N HIS A 167 -3.13 -9.48 3.54
CA HIS A 167 -3.32 -10.45 4.63
C HIS A 167 -4.59 -10.18 5.48
N GLU A 168 -5.04 -8.92 5.57
CA GLU A 168 -6.31 -8.58 6.22
C GLU A 168 -7.49 -9.04 5.35
N PHE A 169 -7.36 -9.00 4.01
CA PHE A 169 -8.40 -9.50 3.12
C PHE A 169 -8.58 -11.00 3.22
N ASP A 170 -7.49 -11.75 3.44
CA ASP A 170 -7.57 -13.18 3.79
C ASP A 170 -8.24 -13.39 5.15
N ARG A 171 -7.78 -12.65 6.16
CA ARG A 171 -8.26 -12.78 7.54
C ARG A 171 -9.75 -12.49 7.70
N PHE A 172 -10.26 -11.49 6.98
CA PHE A 172 -11.65 -11.06 7.06
C PHE A 172 -12.52 -11.59 5.90
N GLU A 173 -11.98 -12.51 5.08
CA GLU A 173 -12.68 -13.13 3.95
C GLU A 173 -13.28 -12.12 2.97
N MET A 174 -12.54 -11.03 2.68
CA MET A 174 -13.05 -9.86 1.93
C MET A 174 -12.91 -9.97 0.42
N TRP A 175 -12.31 -11.01 -0.11
CA TRP A 175 -11.95 -11.09 -1.52
C TRP A 175 -13.12 -10.97 -2.49
N ASP A 176 -14.22 -11.68 -2.21
CA ASP A 176 -15.42 -11.64 -3.05
C ASP A 176 -16.05 -10.24 -3.01
N GLU A 177 -16.06 -9.62 -1.83
CA GLU A 177 -16.54 -8.26 -1.66
C GLU A 177 -15.70 -7.23 -2.43
N ILE A 178 -14.39 -7.37 -2.43
CA ILE A 178 -13.46 -6.48 -3.14
C ILE A 178 -13.64 -6.64 -4.65
N GLU A 179 -13.72 -7.87 -5.14
CA GLU A 179 -13.88 -8.13 -6.56
C GLU A 179 -15.24 -7.66 -7.09
N GLU A 180 -16.32 -7.93 -6.34
CA GLU A 180 -17.66 -7.42 -6.65
C GLU A 180 -17.70 -5.88 -6.68
N PHE A 181 -16.99 -5.23 -5.76
CA PHE A 181 -16.89 -3.77 -5.72
C PHE A 181 -16.24 -3.23 -7.00
N PHE A 182 -15.08 -3.76 -7.41
CA PHE A 182 -14.41 -3.30 -8.62
C PHE A 182 -15.22 -3.61 -9.88
N GLN A 183 -15.87 -4.77 -9.95
CA GLN A 183 -16.77 -5.10 -11.03
C GLN A 183 -17.91 -4.09 -11.17
N LYS A 184 -18.49 -3.65 -10.04
CA LYS A 184 -19.59 -2.68 -10.03
C LYS A 184 -19.14 -1.25 -10.37
N GLU A 185 -18.01 -0.81 -9.81
CA GLU A 185 -17.53 0.58 -9.97
C GLU A 185 -16.83 0.84 -11.31
N LEU A 186 -16.15 -0.16 -11.86
CA LEU A 186 -15.33 -0.02 -13.06
C LEU A 186 -15.89 -0.77 -14.28
N GLY A 187 -16.81 -1.70 -14.06
CA GLY A 187 -17.32 -2.59 -15.12
C GLY A 187 -16.32 -3.68 -15.48
N THR A 188 -16.79 -4.69 -16.23
CA THR A 188 -15.86 -5.62 -16.88
C THR A 188 -15.41 -4.97 -18.19
N HIS A 189 -14.21 -4.46 -18.26
CA HIS A 189 -13.55 -4.24 -19.55
C HIS A 189 -13.18 -5.62 -20.10
N GLY A 190 -14.20 -6.35 -20.55
CA GLY A 190 -14.00 -7.64 -21.20
C GLY A 190 -13.23 -7.40 -22.48
N LYS A 191 -11.98 -7.81 -22.54
CA LYS A 191 -11.37 -8.19 -23.80
C LYS A 191 -12.14 -9.42 -24.31
N THR A 192 -13.10 -9.20 -25.22
CA THR A 192 -13.61 -10.25 -26.11
C THR A 192 -12.52 -10.69 -27.05
#